data_94c97c9f476e862ffd94e0a328cb3334
#
_entry.id   94c97c9f476e862ffd94e0a328cb3334
#
_cell.length_a   1.000
_cell.length_b   1.000
_cell.length_c   1.000
_cell.angle_alpha   90.00
_cell.angle_beta   90.00
_cell.angle_gamma   90.00
#
_symmetry.space_group_name_H-M   'P 1'
#
loop_
_entity.id
_entity.type
_entity.pdbx_description
1 polymer ?
#
loop_
_entity_poly.entity_id
_entity_poly.type
_entity_poly.pdbx_seq_one_letter_code
_entity_poly.pdbx_strand_id
1 'polypeptide(L)'
;MTNSKINSKRINMFIIMIVIAFIISSYIFTPFQKNYSVEVQNPNRKMIALTFDDGPSDYTQTLLDGLNQKGAKATFFVLGKKAVKNASVLKNIVADGHLLGNHTYTHIDMLKTNKGTIKEQIYSTNKVIKEITGTDVKFYSPPYGHYFGNTLNAIDDMIAVKWTNDSIDWKHQDEDYVYNYIVN
;
A
#
# COMPACT_ATOMS: atom_id res chain seq x y z
N MET A 1 58.71 -15.75 -33.38
CA MET A 1 57.54 -16.47 -32.84
C MET A 1 57.70 -16.57 -31.32
N THR A 2 57.14 -15.65 -30.59
CA THR A 2 57.18 -15.61 -29.13
C THR A 2 55.88 -16.17 -28.59
N ASN A 3 55.95 -17.45 -28.11
CA ASN A 3 54.85 -18.09 -27.41
C ASN A 3 54.75 -17.46 -26.02
N SER A 4 53.77 -16.62 -25.79
CA SER A 4 53.42 -16.17 -24.45
C SER A 4 52.69 -17.29 -23.70
N LYS A 5 53.42 -18.01 -22.84
CA LYS A 5 52.78 -18.89 -21.84
C LYS A 5 51.93 -18.05 -20.90
N ILE A 6 50.63 -18.00 -21.16
CA ILE A 6 49.66 -17.39 -20.27
C ILE A 6 49.75 -18.16 -18.92
N ASN A 7 50.11 -17.45 -17.86
CA ASN A 7 50.41 -18.03 -16.58
C ASN A 7 49.11 -18.59 -15.97
N SER A 8 49.00 -19.90 -15.85
CA SER A 8 47.81 -20.62 -15.37
C SER A 8 47.31 -20.09 -13.99
N LYS A 9 48.17 -19.56 -13.15
CA LYS A 9 47.83 -18.94 -11.85
C LYS A 9 47.01 -17.64 -12.04
N ARG A 10 47.27 -16.85 -13.12
CA ARG A 10 46.49 -15.62 -13.41
C ARG A 10 45.11 -15.97 -13.95
N ILE A 11 44.98 -17.02 -14.72
CA ILE A 11 43.71 -17.50 -15.27
C ILE A 11 42.83 -18.00 -14.10
N ASN A 12 43.38 -18.81 -13.19
CA ASN A 12 42.66 -19.33 -12.04
C ASN A 12 42.18 -18.20 -11.10
N MET A 13 43.01 -17.17 -10.88
CA MET A 13 42.64 -16.03 -10.06
C MET A 13 41.52 -15.19 -10.69
N PHE A 14 41.51 -15.05 -12.04
CA PHE A 14 40.46 -14.36 -12.78
C PHE A 14 39.11 -15.12 -12.71
N ILE A 15 39.15 -16.44 -12.84
CA ILE A 15 37.97 -17.31 -12.71
C ILE A 15 37.41 -17.24 -11.31
N ILE A 16 38.25 -17.29 -10.26
CA ILE A 16 37.82 -17.16 -8.87
C ILE A 16 37.15 -15.81 -8.61
N MET A 17 37.71 -14.69 -9.15
CA MET A 17 37.11 -13.38 -9.02
C MET A 17 35.73 -13.27 -9.70
N ILE A 18 35.57 -13.88 -10.88
CA ILE A 18 34.28 -13.93 -11.58
C ILE A 18 33.25 -14.75 -10.80
N VAL A 19 33.64 -15.88 -10.24
CA VAL A 19 32.76 -16.73 -9.43
C VAL A 19 32.33 -16.00 -8.14
N ILE A 20 33.27 -15.32 -7.48
CA ILE A 20 32.97 -14.52 -6.27
C ILE A 20 32.04 -13.35 -6.63
N ALA A 21 32.28 -12.65 -7.76
CA ALA A 21 31.41 -11.58 -8.23
C ALA A 21 29.99 -12.08 -8.55
N PHE A 22 29.88 -13.30 -9.13
CA PHE A 22 28.58 -13.93 -9.41
C PHE A 22 27.84 -14.33 -8.14
N ILE A 23 28.56 -14.86 -7.13
CA ILE A 23 28.00 -15.19 -5.83
C ILE A 23 27.54 -13.93 -5.09
N ILE A 24 28.34 -12.87 -5.07
CA ILE A 24 27.96 -11.59 -4.47
C ILE A 24 26.76 -10.98 -5.19
N SER A 25 26.73 -11.02 -6.52
CA SER A 25 25.60 -10.56 -7.32
C SER A 25 24.31 -11.34 -7.02
N SER A 26 24.40 -12.66 -6.82
CA SER A 26 23.21 -13.46 -6.46
C SER A 26 22.70 -13.15 -5.05
N TYR A 27 23.56 -12.77 -4.11
CA TYR A 27 23.15 -12.30 -2.77
C TYR A 27 22.55 -10.90 -2.77
N ILE A 28 23.03 -10.01 -3.66
CA ILE A 28 22.53 -8.63 -3.78
C ILE A 28 21.24 -8.59 -4.58
N PHE A 29 21.02 -9.54 -5.50
CA PHE A 29 19.86 -9.60 -6.40
C PHE A 29 18.73 -10.54 -5.95
N THR A 30 18.81 -11.13 -4.75
CA THR A 30 17.59 -11.76 -4.20
C THR A 30 16.64 -10.65 -3.83
N PRO A 31 15.47 -10.53 -4.50
CA PRO A 31 14.46 -9.59 -4.05
C PRO A 31 14.10 -10.00 -2.62
N PHE A 32 14.29 -9.08 -1.68
CA PHE A 32 13.86 -9.24 -0.30
C PHE A 32 12.33 -9.33 -0.32
N GLN A 33 11.82 -10.55 -0.50
CA GLN A 33 10.40 -10.84 -0.32
C GLN A 33 10.12 -10.75 1.18
N LYS A 34 9.66 -9.59 1.60
CA LYS A 34 9.12 -9.38 2.93
C LYS A 34 7.79 -10.12 3.01
N ASN A 35 7.83 -11.39 3.41
CA ASN A 35 6.64 -12.17 3.69
C ASN A 35 5.97 -11.58 4.95
N TYR A 36 4.94 -10.78 4.75
CA TYR A 36 4.06 -10.39 5.84
C TYR A 36 3.10 -11.56 6.12
N SER A 37 3.46 -12.41 7.06
CA SER A 37 2.50 -13.34 7.64
C SER A 37 1.67 -12.58 8.67
N VAL A 38 0.39 -12.41 8.38
CA VAL A 38 -0.58 -12.06 9.43
C VAL A 38 -0.79 -13.33 10.24
N GLU A 39 -0.29 -13.36 11.47
CA GLU A 39 -0.55 -14.46 12.39
C GLU A 39 -2.03 -14.41 12.78
N VAL A 40 -2.83 -15.27 12.15
CA VAL A 40 -4.23 -15.45 12.51
C VAL A 40 -4.26 -16.25 13.81
N GLN A 41 -4.42 -15.56 14.94
CA GLN A 41 -4.41 -16.16 16.29
C GLN A 41 -5.52 -17.23 16.50
N ASN A 42 -6.52 -17.27 15.64
CA ASN A 42 -7.56 -18.31 15.66
C ASN A 42 -8.07 -18.57 14.23
N PRO A 43 -7.63 -19.65 13.55
CA PRO A 43 -8.03 -19.97 12.18
C PRO A 43 -9.53 -20.26 12.02
N ASN A 44 -10.26 -20.51 13.11
CA ASN A 44 -11.70 -20.78 13.09
C ASN A 44 -12.55 -19.51 13.28
N ARG A 45 -11.93 -18.34 13.53
CA ARG A 45 -12.65 -17.09 13.69
C ARG A 45 -12.86 -16.43 12.33
N LYS A 46 -14.10 -16.27 11.93
CA LYS A 46 -14.42 -15.43 10.76
C LYS A 46 -14.05 -13.99 11.06
N MET A 47 -13.23 -13.40 10.19
CA MET A 47 -12.78 -12.01 10.31
C MET A 47 -13.08 -11.27 9.02
N ILE A 48 -13.45 -10.00 9.15
CA ILE A 48 -13.58 -9.05 8.05
C ILE A 48 -12.68 -7.84 8.33
N ALA A 49 -12.12 -7.26 7.28
CA ALA A 49 -11.43 -5.99 7.33
C ALA A 49 -12.34 -4.93 6.68
N LEU A 50 -12.74 -3.93 7.45
CA LEU A 50 -13.50 -2.80 6.93
C LEU A 50 -12.53 -1.78 6.33
N THR A 51 -12.80 -1.34 5.11
CA THR A 51 -12.02 -0.29 4.44
C THR A 51 -12.93 0.79 3.88
N PHE A 52 -12.50 2.04 3.98
CA PHE A 52 -13.22 3.20 3.46
C PHE A 52 -12.28 4.01 2.59
N ASP A 53 -12.61 4.13 1.33
CA ASP A 53 -11.83 4.84 0.33
C ASP A 53 -12.35 6.28 0.13
N ASP A 54 -11.62 7.11 -0.61
CA ASP A 54 -12.01 8.48 -1.02
C ASP A 54 -12.17 9.52 0.09
N GLY A 55 -11.92 9.17 1.35
CA GLY A 55 -11.97 10.11 2.47
C GLY A 55 -10.82 11.11 2.53
N PRO A 56 -10.81 11.95 3.60
CA PRO A 56 -11.93 12.22 4.48
C PRO A 56 -13.00 13.12 3.84
N SER A 57 -14.21 13.08 4.42
CA SER A 57 -15.35 13.91 4.03
C SER A 57 -16.07 14.43 5.28
N ASP A 58 -17.11 15.22 5.10
CA ASP A 58 -17.93 15.76 6.19
C ASP A 58 -18.63 14.64 7.00
N TYR A 59 -18.82 13.47 6.40
CA TYR A 59 -19.41 12.30 7.06
C TYR A 59 -18.40 11.45 7.83
N THR A 60 -17.11 11.69 7.67
CA THR A 60 -16.08 10.81 8.26
C THR A 60 -16.15 10.80 9.79
N GLN A 61 -16.44 11.95 10.42
CA GLN A 61 -16.58 11.99 11.89
C GLN A 61 -17.77 11.16 12.37
N THR A 62 -18.91 11.26 11.72
CA THR A 62 -20.11 10.46 12.06
C THR A 62 -19.83 8.96 11.91
N LEU A 63 -19.06 8.57 10.90
CA LEU A 63 -18.63 7.19 10.70
C LEU A 63 -17.71 6.72 11.84
N LEU A 64 -16.75 7.55 12.26
CA LEU A 64 -15.87 7.23 13.40
C LEU A 64 -16.67 7.03 14.69
N ASP A 65 -17.63 7.89 14.96
CA ASP A 65 -18.51 7.78 16.14
C ASP A 65 -19.31 6.46 16.12
N GLY A 66 -19.84 6.08 14.95
CA GLY A 66 -20.55 4.80 14.77
C GLY A 66 -19.64 3.59 14.95
N LEU A 67 -18.42 3.61 14.40
CA LEU A 67 -17.44 2.54 14.59
C LEU A 67 -17.03 2.40 16.05
N ASN A 68 -16.81 3.51 16.76
CA ASN A 68 -16.46 3.52 18.17
C ASN A 68 -17.60 2.95 19.04
N GLN A 69 -18.85 3.29 18.76
CA GLN A 69 -20.00 2.71 19.46
C GLN A 69 -20.10 1.19 19.30
N LYS A 70 -19.64 0.66 18.17
CA LYS A 70 -19.62 -0.78 17.87
C LYS A 70 -18.33 -1.47 18.29
N GLY A 71 -17.33 -0.75 18.80
CA GLY A 71 -16.01 -1.29 19.10
C GLY A 71 -15.27 -1.81 17.84
N ALA A 72 -15.68 -1.35 16.66
CA ALA A 72 -15.12 -1.78 15.38
C ALA A 72 -13.93 -0.91 14.99
N LYS A 73 -12.96 -1.50 14.28
CA LYS A 73 -11.81 -0.80 13.70
C LYS A 73 -11.82 -0.94 12.19
N ALA A 74 -11.28 0.06 11.50
CA ALA A 74 -11.27 0.14 10.05
C ALA A 74 -9.96 0.72 9.53
N THR A 75 -9.75 0.62 8.22
CA THR A 75 -8.69 1.31 7.48
C THR A 75 -9.32 2.38 6.59
N PHE A 76 -8.83 3.60 6.68
CA PHE A 76 -9.27 4.72 5.86
C PHE A 76 -8.20 5.03 4.81
N PHE A 77 -8.48 4.73 3.54
CA PHE A 77 -7.62 5.09 2.41
C PHE A 77 -7.98 6.50 1.95
N VAL A 78 -7.13 7.46 2.29
CA VAL A 78 -7.43 8.88 2.13
C VAL A 78 -6.76 9.49 0.90
N LEU A 79 -7.46 10.44 0.27
CA LEU A 79 -6.90 11.29 -0.78
C LEU A 79 -6.08 12.42 -0.17
N GLY A 80 -4.84 12.60 -0.63
CA GLY A 80 -3.95 13.62 -0.08
C GLY A 80 -4.55 15.02 -0.10
N LYS A 81 -5.20 15.43 -1.19
CA LYS A 81 -5.86 16.75 -1.30
C LYS A 81 -7.01 16.95 -0.30
N LYS A 82 -7.70 15.88 0.09
CA LYS A 82 -8.76 15.95 1.10
C LYS A 82 -8.18 15.92 2.51
N ALA A 83 -7.11 15.18 2.72
CA ALA A 83 -6.38 15.10 3.97
C ALA A 83 -5.89 16.48 4.44
N VAL A 84 -5.31 17.29 3.53
CA VAL A 84 -4.88 18.66 3.83
C VAL A 84 -6.01 19.53 4.37
N LYS A 85 -7.22 19.38 3.83
CA LYS A 85 -8.39 20.19 4.22
C LYS A 85 -9.05 19.73 5.53
N ASN A 86 -8.81 18.48 5.93
CA ASN A 86 -9.50 17.81 7.04
C ASN A 86 -8.51 17.25 8.06
N ALA A 87 -7.47 18.03 8.41
CA ALA A 87 -6.38 17.57 9.27
C ALA A 87 -6.86 17.10 10.66
N SER A 88 -7.88 17.72 11.24
CA SER A 88 -8.45 17.30 12.52
C SER A 88 -9.07 15.92 12.45
N VAL A 89 -9.79 15.61 11.38
CA VAL A 89 -10.42 14.30 11.17
C VAL A 89 -9.36 13.20 11.00
N LEU A 90 -8.23 13.48 10.30
CA LEU A 90 -7.13 12.51 10.23
C LEU A 90 -6.57 12.18 11.61
N LYS A 91 -6.41 13.17 12.48
CA LYS A 91 -5.94 12.96 13.85
C LYS A 91 -6.94 12.12 14.65
N ASN A 92 -8.23 12.34 14.49
CA ASN A 92 -9.26 11.55 15.14
C ASN A 92 -9.24 10.09 14.66
N ILE A 93 -9.08 9.83 13.36
CA ILE A 93 -8.92 8.46 12.82
C ILE A 93 -7.82 7.70 13.57
N VAL A 94 -6.65 8.33 13.74
CA VAL A 94 -5.52 7.70 14.43
C VAL A 94 -5.77 7.58 15.94
N ALA A 95 -6.30 8.62 16.57
CA ALA A 95 -6.59 8.65 18.00
C ALA A 95 -7.61 7.57 18.41
N ASP A 96 -8.58 7.30 17.54
CA ASP A 96 -9.58 6.26 17.71
C ASP A 96 -9.06 4.85 17.40
N GLY A 97 -7.77 4.72 17.03
CA GLY A 97 -7.12 3.44 16.78
C GLY A 97 -7.47 2.78 15.45
N HIS A 98 -7.92 3.56 14.48
CA HIS A 98 -8.08 3.14 13.08
C HIS A 98 -6.76 3.28 12.31
N LEU A 99 -6.65 2.62 11.15
CA LEU A 99 -5.51 2.74 10.27
C LEU A 99 -5.74 3.78 9.18
N LEU A 100 -4.67 4.49 8.82
CA LEU A 100 -4.63 5.33 7.62
C LEU A 100 -3.89 4.59 6.51
N GLY A 101 -4.47 4.65 5.31
CA GLY A 101 -3.89 4.19 4.07
C GLY A 101 -3.86 5.32 3.02
N ASN A 102 -3.14 5.10 1.95
CA ASN A 102 -2.97 6.03 0.84
C ASN A 102 -3.93 5.70 -0.30
N HIS A 103 -4.67 6.71 -0.82
CA HIS A 103 -5.54 6.55 -1.97
C HIS A 103 -5.15 7.49 -3.13
N THR A 104 -3.84 7.76 -3.28
CA THR A 104 -3.26 8.77 -4.16
C THR A 104 -3.60 10.22 -3.70
N TYR A 105 -3.01 11.23 -4.35
CA TYR A 105 -3.26 12.62 -3.96
C TYR A 105 -4.55 13.18 -4.54
N THR A 106 -4.82 12.89 -5.81
CA THR A 106 -5.96 13.44 -6.57
C THR A 106 -6.87 12.38 -7.18
N HIS A 107 -6.81 11.12 -6.74
CA HIS A 107 -7.60 10.00 -7.26
C HIS A 107 -7.30 9.70 -8.74
N ILE A 108 -6.03 9.55 -9.07
CA ILE A 108 -5.61 9.23 -10.45
C ILE A 108 -5.92 7.78 -10.83
N ASP A 109 -6.23 7.54 -12.10
CA ASP A 109 -6.24 6.18 -12.65
C ASP A 109 -4.80 5.71 -12.91
N MET A 110 -4.32 4.79 -12.08
CA MET A 110 -2.93 4.32 -12.12
C MET A 110 -2.61 3.55 -13.41
N LEU A 111 -3.62 3.00 -14.13
CA LEU A 111 -3.42 2.34 -15.41
C LEU A 111 -3.17 3.32 -16.54
N LYS A 112 -3.68 4.53 -16.43
CA LYS A 112 -3.59 5.60 -17.43
C LYS A 112 -2.50 6.62 -17.10
N THR A 113 -1.75 6.40 -16.02
CA THR A 113 -0.77 7.36 -15.50
C THR A 113 0.64 6.77 -15.57
N ASN A 114 1.64 7.60 -15.90
CA ASN A 114 3.02 7.17 -15.91
C ASN A 114 3.58 6.95 -14.50
N LYS A 115 4.61 6.11 -14.37
CA LYS A 115 5.21 5.71 -13.09
C LYS A 115 5.71 6.89 -12.24
N GLY A 116 6.29 7.92 -12.86
CA GLY A 116 6.79 9.10 -12.17
C GLY A 116 5.67 9.84 -11.44
N THR A 117 4.57 10.11 -12.15
CA THR A 117 3.38 10.75 -11.59
C THR A 117 2.72 9.88 -10.51
N ILE A 118 2.64 8.56 -10.71
CA ILE A 118 2.12 7.64 -9.68
C ILE A 118 2.94 7.76 -8.40
N LYS A 119 4.26 7.70 -8.51
CA LYS A 119 5.19 7.82 -7.38
C LYS A 119 5.01 9.16 -6.65
N GLU A 120 4.89 10.26 -7.39
CA GLU A 120 4.64 11.59 -6.83
C GLU A 120 3.30 11.66 -6.06
N GLN A 121 2.22 11.12 -6.62
CA GLN A 121 0.91 11.09 -6.00
C GLN A 121 0.89 10.32 -4.68
N ILE A 122 1.54 9.16 -4.65
CA ILE A 122 1.68 8.34 -3.45
C ILE A 122 2.57 9.04 -2.42
N TYR A 123 3.75 9.52 -2.83
CA TYR A 123 4.68 10.17 -1.93
C TYR A 123 4.09 11.44 -1.30
N SER A 124 3.44 12.27 -2.10
CA SER A 124 2.81 13.51 -1.61
C SER A 124 1.70 13.21 -0.58
N THR A 125 0.92 12.16 -0.79
CA THR A 125 -0.11 11.75 0.18
C THR A 125 0.50 11.22 1.47
N ASN A 126 1.51 10.34 1.39
CA ASN A 126 2.23 9.84 2.56
C ASN A 126 2.85 10.97 3.38
N LYS A 127 3.45 11.96 2.70
CA LYS A 127 4.03 13.14 3.33
C LYS A 127 2.97 13.92 4.12
N VAL A 128 1.83 14.21 3.50
CA VAL A 128 0.72 14.92 4.15
C VAL A 128 0.22 14.17 5.38
N ILE A 129 -0.01 12.86 5.26
CA ILE A 129 -0.47 12.03 6.39
C ILE A 129 0.56 12.08 7.52
N LYS A 130 1.83 11.92 7.21
CA LYS A 130 2.93 11.95 8.19
C LYS A 130 3.04 13.31 8.89
N GLU A 131 2.94 14.41 8.15
CA GLU A 131 3.01 15.77 8.70
C GLU A 131 1.83 16.08 9.64
N ILE A 132 0.64 15.58 9.33
CA ILE A 132 -0.56 15.83 10.13
C ILE A 132 -0.62 14.93 11.38
N THR A 133 -0.30 13.63 11.23
CA THR A 133 -0.59 12.62 12.25
C THR A 133 0.65 11.98 12.88
N GLY A 134 1.83 12.17 12.31
CA GLY A 134 3.05 11.48 12.72
C GLY A 134 3.12 10.01 12.23
N THR A 135 2.08 9.49 11.57
CA THR A 135 1.97 8.08 11.17
C THR A 135 2.65 7.80 9.84
N ASP A 136 3.42 6.72 9.76
CA ASP A 136 3.95 6.19 8.50
C ASP A 136 2.94 5.24 7.85
N VAL A 137 2.58 5.52 6.60
CA VAL A 137 1.61 4.74 5.83
C VAL A 137 2.30 3.57 5.15
N LYS A 138 1.76 2.38 5.34
CA LYS A 138 2.29 1.13 4.75
C LYS A 138 1.40 0.53 3.66
N PHE A 139 0.15 0.95 3.62
CA PHE A 139 -0.86 0.40 2.72
C PHE A 139 -1.35 1.46 1.75
N TYR A 140 -1.65 1.06 0.52
CA TYR A 140 -2.37 1.90 -0.41
C TYR A 140 -3.47 1.11 -1.10
N SER A 141 -4.60 1.78 -1.36
CA SER A 141 -5.68 1.28 -2.21
C SER A 141 -5.58 2.01 -3.54
N PRO A 142 -5.41 1.30 -4.67
CA PRO A 142 -5.35 1.95 -5.97
C PRO A 142 -6.75 2.42 -6.37
N PRO A 143 -6.92 3.69 -6.80
CA PRO A 143 -8.20 4.18 -7.31
C PRO A 143 -8.79 3.26 -8.39
N TYR A 144 -10.10 3.08 -8.38
CA TYR A 144 -10.84 2.18 -9.27
C TYR A 144 -10.46 0.69 -9.12
N GLY A 145 -9.64 0.32 -8.15
CA GLY A 145 -9.02 -0.99 -8.06
C GLY A 145 -8.05 -1.30 -9.20
N HIS A 146 -7.59 -0.28 -9.92
CA HIS A 146 -6.76 -0.38 -11.10
C HIS A 146 -5.28 -0.39 -10.74
N TYR A 147 -4.63 -1.55 -10.82
CA TYR A 147 -3.18 -1.68 -10.73
C TYR A 147 -2.68 -2.85 -11.59
N PHE A 148 -1.46 -2.72 -12.10
CA PHE A 148 -0.73 -3.81 -12.75
C PHE A 148 0.60 -4.07 -12.05
N GLY A 149 1.20 -5.24 -12.28
CA GLY A 149 2.50 -5.60 -11.72
C GLY A 149 3.60 -4.55 -11.93
N ASN A 150 3.52 -3.78 -13.01
CA ASN A 150 4.43 -2.66 -13.28
C ASN A 150 4.19 -1.43 -12.38
N THR A 151 2.98 -1.22 -11.88
CA THR A 151 2.67 -0.15 -10.92
C THR A 151 3.08 -0.52 -9.50
N LEU A 152 3.02 -1.81 -9.15
CA LEU A 152 3.52 -2.32 -7.87
C LEU A 152 5.02 -2.06 -7.70
N ASN A 153 5.80 -2.20 -8.77
CA ASN A 153 7.24 -1.93 -8.77
C ASN A 153 7.58 -0.42 -8.73
N ALA A 154 6.61 0.47 -8.87
CA ALA A 154 6.82 1.92 -8.78
C ALA A 154 6.71 2.44 -7.35
N ILE A 155 6.14 1.66 -6.44
CA ILE A 155 5.85 2.03 -5.06
C ILE A 155 6.62 1.08 -4.16
N ASP A 156 7.92 1.33 -4.02
CA ASP A 156 8.79 0.57 -3.14
C ASP A 156 8.29 0.70 -1.69
N ASP A 157 8.28 -0.41 -0.95
CA ASP A 157 7.93 -0.49 0.48
C ASP A 157 6.45 -0.32 0.87
N MET A 158 5.50 -0.25 -0.07
CA MET A 158 4.08 -0.20 0.24
C MET A 158 3.33 -1.46 -0.22
N ILE A 159 2.27 -1.79 0.51
CA ILE A 159 1.42 -2.95 0.23
C ILE A 159 0.14 -2.46 -0.45
N ALA A 160 -0.12 -2.96 -1.66
CA ALA A 160 -1.39 -2.73 -2.34
C ALA A 160 -2.51 -3.52 -1.65
N VAL A 161 -3.61 -2.86 -1.36
CA VAL A 161 -4.82 -3.46 -0.81
C VAL A 161 -5.96 -3.25 -1.79
N LYS A 162 -6.72 -4.30 -2.05
CA LYS A 162 -7.92 -4.25 -2.85
C LYS A 162 -9.05 -4.93 -2.09
N TRP A 163 -10.27 -4.45 -2.25
CA TRP A 163 -11.44 -5.08 -1.67
C TRP A 163 -11.69 -6.46 -2.29
N THR A 164 -12.15 -7.40 -1.49
CA THR A 164 -12.66 -8.70 -1.94
C THR A 164 -14.17 -8.65 -2.11
N ASN A 165 -14.83 -7.77 -1.38
CA ASN A 165 -16.27 -7.51 -1.47
C ASN A 165 -16.46 -6.00 -1.65
N ASP A 166 -17.08 -5.58 -2.76
CA ASP A 166 -17.39 -4.19 -3.08
C ASP A 166 -18.80 -3.89 -2.58
N SER A 167 -18.98 -2.89 -1.75
CA SER A 167 -20.30 -2.49 -1.24
C SER A 167 -21.20 -1.87 -2.30
N ILE A 168 -20.62 -1.40 -3.40
CA ILE A 168 -21.29 -0.67 -4.49
C ILE A 168 -22.02 0.61 -4.00
N ASP A 169 -21.67 1.12 -2.82
CA ASP A 169 -22.23 2.33 -2.23
C ASP A 169 -22.00 3.58 -3.08
N TRP A 170 -20.89 3.64 -3.79
CA TRP A 170 -20.58 4.70 -4.74
C TRP A 170 -21.62 4.84 -5.87
N LYS A 171 -22.31 3.74 -6.21
CA LYS A 171 -23.34 3.69 -7.27
C LYS A 171 -24.75 3.77 -6.71
N HIS A 172 -24.99 3.08 -5.61
CA HIS A 172 -26.29 3.02 -4.95
C HIS A 172 -26.18 3.76 -3.61
N GLN A 173 -26.58 5.03 -3.62
CA GLN A 173 -26.55 5.91 -2.43
C GLN A 173 -27.79 5.67 -1.55
N ASP A 174 -28.06 4.40 -1.25
CA ASP A 174 -29.21 3.93 -0.50
C ASP A 174 -28.72 2.95 0.56
N GLU A 175 -28.95 3.27 1.84
CA GLU A 175 -28.42 2.49 2.96
C GLU A 175 -29.03 1.08 3.04
N ASP A 176 -30.30 0.94 2.74
CA ASP A 176 -30.99 -0.35 2.77
C ASP A 176 -30.49 -1.26 1.64
N TYR A 177 -30.26 -0.69 0.46
CA TYR A 177 -29.65 -1.42 -0.66
C TYR A 177 -28.27 -1.93 -0.29
N VAL A 178 -27.39 -1.06 0.20
CA VAL A 178 -26.01 -1.41 0.56
C VAL A 178 -25.99 -2.43 1.68
N TYR A 179 -26.82 -2.25 2.72
CA TYR A 179 -26.93 -3.21 3.81
C TYR A 179 -27.33 -4.60 3.30
N ASN A 180 -28.44 -4.69 2.54
CA ASN A 180 -28.93 -5.96 2.02
C ASN A 180 -27.94 -6.64 1.07
N TYR A 181 -27.20 -5.86 0.28
CA TYR A 181 -26.18 -6.38 -0.62
C TYR A 181 -24.97 -7.00 0.11
N ILE A 182 -24.57 -6.44 1.26
CA ILE A 182 -23.42 -6.96 2.02
C ILE A 182 -23.80 -8.14 2.91
N VAL A 183 -25.03 -8.16 3.46
CA VAL A 183 -25.44 -9.14 4.47
C VAL A 183 -26.00 -10.44 3.85
N ASN A 184 -26.50 -10.40 2.61
CA ASN A 184 -27.02 -11.56 1.89
C ASN A 184 -25.99 -12.14 0.90
#